data_5ec1735b566b9bd7bf31f22b0e6949aa
#
_entry.id   5ec1735b566b9bd7bf31f22b0e6949aa
#
_cell.length_a   1.000
_cell.length_b   1.000
_cell.length_c   1.000
_cell.angle_alpha   90.00
_cell.angle_beta   90.00
_cell.angle_gamma   90.00
#
_symmetry.space_group_name_H-M   'P 1'
#
loop_
_entity.id
_entity.type
_entity.pdbx_description
1 polymer ?
#
loop_
_entity_poly.entity_id
_entity_poly.type
_entity_poly.pdbx_seq_one_letter_code
_entity_poly.pdbx_strand_id
1 'polypeptide(L)'
;MPDPLGQLPDCTRRSVLAGVLTGLGGFSLPGILRLRAEASRLDATAVPRRIILLWQDGGPSHHETFDPKPLAPAEYRGELESIPTVLPGIQFCEVLPRMSQLADRFNVVRSIHQPSSGHVIGTHNFITGHFGARVVAGRSEYPDCAAIMHRIRSRQHEESSPIALGASTDPSLARGMRRTRRRSAAGNPLPGYVALGGQSSVGLHRGGPAYLGPTSGPFQVAGDPSRPRFQVQNLHGGDGVQKLADRRAILAGLDRFVRAGTLQSEIDLHGQIEAADRYTQQAFDLLSGAGRAARAFDLSREDRRTRERYGLETSGQQALLARRLVEAGVDVVTIRFSPDGRGDGDRSGIGWDDHAVHGNIFEIMKRRGPQFDRAVSALIEDLDDRGLSDEVLVMLAGEFGRTPRIYVRKGCPGREHWGPAGNILLFGGGLTRGQVVGSTNDKGERPATRPVTPKNVLATIYHAMGIDTERTFNSAGGRPVPVLPEGEAITELIA
;
A
#
# COMPACT_ATOMS: atom_id res chain seq x y z
N MET A 1 -21.63 -20.75 55.27
CA MET A 1 -20.87 -21.28 54.12
C MET A 1 -20.27 -20.11 53.39
N PRO A 2 -18.95 -19.96 53.31
CA PRO A 2 -18.30 -18.84 52.67
C PRO A 2 -18.19 -19.03 51.17
N ASP A 3 -18.39 -17.94 50.48
CA ASP A 3 -18.32 -17.69 49.04
C ASP A 3 -16.89 -17.91 48.47
N PRO A 4 -16.67 -18.71 47.41
CA PRO A 4 -15.35 -19.01 46.90
C PRO A 4 -15.00 -18.20 45.64
N LEU A 5 -15.25 -16.92 45.56
CA LEU A 5 -14.72 -16.06 44.51
C LEU A 5 -13.63 -15.13 45.07
N GLY A 6 -12.42 -15.66 45.16
CA GLY A 6 -11.23 -14.90 45.40
C GLY A 6 -11.03 -13.80 44.38
N GLN A 7 -10.99 -12.56 44.87
CA GLN A 7 -10.65 -11.39 44.08
C GLN A 7 -9.28 -11.55 43.42
N LEU A 8 -9.24 -11.48 42.11
CA LEU A 8 -8.00 -11.31 41.34
C LEU A 8 -7.43 -9.91 41.68
N PRO A 9 -6.13 -9.78 41.95
CA PRO A 9 -5.56 -8.47 42.26
C PRO A 9 -5.60 -7.58 41.01
N ASP A 10 -6.05 -6.36 41.21
CA ASP A 10 -6.06 -5.28 40.21
C ASP A 10 -4.67 -5.13 39.58
N CYS A 11 -4.55 -5.58 38.35
CA CYS A 11 -3.34 -5.42 37.54
C CYS A 11 -3.30 -3.98 37.04
N THR A 12 -2.81 -3.06 37.85
CA THR A 12 -2.66 -1.66 37.46
C THR A 12 -1.44 -1.50 36.54
N ARG A 13 -1.50 -0.52 35.62
CA ARG A 13 -0.35 -0.13 34.75
C ARG A 13 0.97 0.07 35.55
N ARG A 14 0.87 0.33 36.84
CA ARG A 14 2.00 0.53 37.76
C ARG A 14 2.67 -0.78 38.16
N SER A 15 1.90 -1.87 38.35
CA SER A 15 2.45 -3.19 38.69
C SER A 15 3.16 -3.83 37.48
N VAL A 16 2.70 -3.59 36.24
CA VAL A 16 3.38 -4.03 35.03
C VAL A 16 4.69 -3.26 34.83
N LEU A 17 4.72 -1.96 35.09
CA LEU A 17 5.94 -1.15 34.98
C LEU A 17 6.96 -1.44 36.09
N ALA A 18 6.53 -1.82 37.27
CA ALA A 18 7.41 -2.21 38.37
C ALA A 18 8.07 -3.57 38.11
N GLY A 19 7.35 -4.55 37.50
CA GLY A 19 7.92 -5.85 37.10
C GLY A 19 8.96 -5.73 35.98
N VAL A 20 8.86 -4.71 35.14
CA VAL A 20 9.81 -4.43 34.06
C VAL A 20 11.12 -3.80 34.56
N LEU A 21 11.07 -3.06 35.67
CA LEU A 21 12.25 -2.37 36.22
C LEU A 21 13.14 -3.25 37.10
N THR A 22 12.65 -4.39 37.59
CA THR A 22 13.43 -5.32 38.45
C THR A 22 14.16 -6.43 37.66
N GLY A 23 13.95 -6.52 36.35
CA GLY A 23 14.61 -7.46 35.43
C GLY A 23 15.67 -6.82 34.56
N LEU A 24 16.59 -6.02 35.11
CA LEU A 24 17.71 -5.40 34.37
C LEU A 24 18.76 -6.49 33.97
N GLY A 25 18.53 -7.09 32.82
CA GLY A 25 19.49 -8.00 32.18
C GLY A 25 19.01 -8.37 30.78
N GLY A 26 19.18 -7.49 29.78
CA GLY A 26 19.10 -7.87 28.39
C GLY A 26 17.80 -7.57 27.64
N PHE A 27 17.36 -6.34 27.59
CA PHE A 27 16.43 -5.89 26.55
C PHE A 27 17.17 -5.83 25.20
N SER A 28 17.27 -6.98 24.54
CA SER A 28 17.65 -7.01 23.14
C SER A 28 16.53 -6.42 22.30
N LEU A 29 16.86 -5.74 21.21
CA LEU A 29 15.88 -5.21 20.24
C LEU A 29 14.79 -6.24 19.89
N PRO A 30 15.08 -7.54 19.70
CA PRO A 30 14.07 -8.60 19.54
C PRO A 30 13.10 -8.74 20.72
N GLY A 31 13.54 -8.54 21.95
CA GLY A 31 12.69 -8.61 23.15
C GLY A 31 11.69 -7.45 23.22
N ILE A 32 12.12 -6.25 22.88
CA ILE A 32 11.23 -5.06 22.80
C ILE A 32 10.23 -5.22 21.66
N LEU A 33 10.64 -5.81 20.54
CA LEU A 33 9.78 -6.07 19.39
C LEU A 33 8.74 -7.16 19.70
N ARG A 34 9.12 -8.21 20.45
CA ARG A 34 8.18 -9.24 20.94
C ARG A 34 7.16 -8.66 21.92
N LEU A 35 7.57 -7.83 22.88
CA LEU A 35 6.66 -7.16 23.80
C LEU A 35 5.70 -6.20 23.08
N ARG A 36 6.15 -5.56 22.01
CA ARG A 36 5.28 -4.76 21.13
C ARG A 36 4.28 -5.64 20.38
N ALA A 37 4.70 -6.76 19.83
CA ALA A 37 3.84 -7.71 19.14
C ALA A 37 2.80 -8.33 20.09
N GLU A 38 3.19 -8.65 21.35
CA GLU A 38 2.24 -9.14 22.35
C GLU A 38 1.26 -8.05 22.83
N ALA A 39 1.71 -6.82 22.98
CA ALA A 39 0.83 -5.69 23.32
C ALA A 39 -0.18 -5.40 22.19
N SER A 40 0.22 -5.57 20.93
CA SER A 40 -0.68 -5.42 19.77
C SER A 40 -1.71 -6.54 19.69
N ARG A 41 -1.35 -7.77 20.11
CA ARG A 41 -2.30 -8.91 20.18
C ARG A 41 -3.35 -8.75 21.29
N LEU A 42 -3.06 -7.99 22.33
CA LEU A 42 -4.02 -7.68 23.39
C LEU A 42 -5.02 -6.60 22.99
N ASP A 43 -4.73 -5.84 21.93
CA ASP A 43 -5.66 -4.86 21.33
C ASP A 43 -6.27 -5.45 20.07
N ALA A 44 -7.09 -6.50 20.25
CA ALA A 44 -7.74 -7.26 19.19
C ALA A 44 -8.68 -6.43 18.28
N THR A 45 -8.72 -5.12 18.51
CA THR A 45 -9.47 -4.12 17.72
C THR A 45 -8.55 -3.15 16.98
N ALA A 46 -7.22 -3.40 16.94
CA ALA A 46 -6.30 -2.50 16.25
C ALA A 46 -6.56 -2.54 14.75
N VAL A 47 -7.29 -1.56 14.26
CA VAL A 47 -7.52 -1.36 12.83
C VAL A 47 -6.19 -1.01 12.17
N PRO A 48 -5.80 -1.66 11.07
CA PRO A 48 -4.58 -1.33 10.34
C PRO A 48 -4.54 0.15 10.01
N ARG A 49 -3.42 0.75 10.29
CA ARG A 49 -3.24 2.19 10.10
C ARG A 49 -2.60 2.52 8.77
N ARG A 50 -1.92 1.56 8.14
CA ARG A 50 -1.04 1.78 6.98
C ARG A 50 -1.25 0.72 5.91
N ILE A 51 -0.96 1.09 4.67
CA ILE A 51 -1.07 0.16 3.55
C ILE A 51 0.09 0.33 2.58
N ILE A 52 0.56 -0.80 2.04
CA ILE A 52 1.49 -0.87 0.91
C ILE A 52 0.76 -1.53 -0.27
N LEU A 53 0.62 -0.79 -1.36
CA LEU A 53 0.04 -1.29 -2.61
C LEU A 53 1.15 -1.55 -3.63
N LEU A 54 1.39 -2.81 -3.92
CA LEU A 54 2.31 -3.28 -4.95
C LEU A 54 1.53 -3.48 -6.23
N TRP A 55 1.60 -2.52 -7.15
CA TRP A 55 0.83 -2.56 -8.39
C TRP A 55 1.64 -3.15 -9.54
N GLN A 56 1.14 -4.23 -10.12
CA GLN A 56 1.75 -4.96 -11.22
C GLN A 56 1.17 -4.44 -12.55
N ASP A 57 1.65 -3.27 -12.99
CA ASP A 57 1.25 -2.65 -14.25
C ASP A 57 1.36 -3.62 -15.42
N GLY A 58 0.30 -3.76 -16.17
CA GLY A 58 0.26 -4.60 -17.35
C GLY A 58 -0.52 -5.89 -17.16
N GLY A 59 -0.85 -6.26 -15.94
CA GLY A 59 -1.63 -7.46 -15.60
C GLY A 59 -0.80 -8.74 -15.59
N PRO A 60 -0.42 -9.23 -14.40
CA PRO A 60 0.39 -10.45 -14.26
C PRO A 60 -0.38 -11.69 -14.69
N SER A 61 0.32 -12.65 -15.25
CA SER A 61 -0.28 -13.95 -15.56
C SER A 61 -0.51 -14.77 -14.30
N HIS A 62 -1.74 -15.23 -14.12
CA HIS A 62 -2.10 -16.13 -13.03
C HIS A 62 -1.49 -17.52 -13.20
N HIS A 63 -1.29 -17.97 -14.45
CA HIS A 63 -0.65 -19.24 -14.74
C HIS A 63 0.81 -19.27 -14.29
N GLU A 64 1.57 -18.24 -14.63
CA GLU A 64 3.01 -18.15 -14.33
C GLU A 64 3.27 -17.58 -12.92
N THR A 65 2.22 -17.51 -12.04
CA THR A 65 2.36 -17.07 -10.66
C THR A 65 1.65 -18.03 -9.69
N PHE A 66 0.46 -17.67 -9.21
CA PHE A 66 -0.19 -18.36 -8.08
C PHE A 66 -1.21 -19.43 -8.48
N ASP A 67 -1.56 -19.55 -9.76
CA ASP A 67 -2.58 -20.51 -10.22
C ASP A 67 -2.11 -21.33 -11.44
N PRO A 68 -0.96 -22.03 -11.36
CA PRO A 68 -0.50 -22.90 -12.43
C PRO A 68 -1.51 -24.02 -12.64
N LYS A 69 -1.61 -24.50 -13.90
CA LYS A 69 -2.52 -25.57 -14.30
C LYS A 69 -1.72 -26.75 -14.86
N PRO A 70 -1.01 -27.51 -13.99
CA PRO A 70 -0.07 -28.55 -14.46
C PRO A 70 -0.76 -29.68 -15.25
N LEU A 71 -2.04 -29.90 -15.01
CA LEU A 71 -2.83 -30.94 -15.70
C LEU A 71 -3.53 -30.42 -16.97
N ALA A 72 -3.48 -29.12 -17.26
CA ALA A 72 -4.06 -28.57 -18.47
C ALA A 72 -3.25 -28.99 -19.72
N PRO A 73 -3.87 -28.98 -20.91
CA PRO A 73 -3.16 -29.20 -22.17
C PRO A 73 -1.98 -28.22 -22.33
N ALA A 74 -0.94 -28.62 -23.05
CA ALA A 74 0.33 -27.87 -23.17
C ALA A 74 0.13 -26.42 -23.62
N GLU A 75 -0.82 -26.17 -24.53
CA GLU A 75 -1.15 -24.84 -25.03
C GLU A 75 -1.83 -23.92 -23.99
N TYR A 76 -2.14 -24.44 -22.78
CA TYR A 76 -2.66 -23.68 -21.63
C TYR A 76 -1.63 -23.61 -20.50
N ARG A 77 -1.07 -24.76 -20.07
CA ARG A 77 -0.15 -24.80 -18.91
C ARG A 77 1.20 -24.11 -19.18
N GLY A 78 1.67 -24.10 -20.43
CA GLY A 78 2.95 -23.53 -20.81
C GLY A 78 4.16 -24.42 -20.48
N GLU A 79 5.33 -23.80 -20.39
CA GLU A 79 6.63 -24.46 -20.22
C GLU A 79 7.13 -24.49 -18.77
N LEU A 80 6.59 -23.61 -17.91
CA LEU A 80 7.02 -23.54 -16.51
C LEU A 80 6.34 -24.63 -15.68
N GLU A 81 7.13 -25.21 -14.78
CA GLU A 81 6.67 -26.22 -13.84
C GLU A 81 5.88 -25.60 -12.68
N SER A 82 5.16 -26.44 -11.95
CA SER A 82 4.53 -26.08 -10.70
C SER A 82 5.23 -26.74 -9.52
N ILE A 83 5.32 -26.04 -8.40
CA ILE A 83 5.91 -26.54 -7.16
C ILE A 83 4.88 -26.56 -6.03
N PRO A 84 4.95 -27.53 -5.10
CA PRO A 84 4.09 -27.54 -3.93
C PRO A 84 4.41 -26.36 -3.01
N THR A 85 3.38 -25.92 -2.30
CA THR A 85 3.53 -24.96 -1.21
C THR A 85 3.46 -25.66 0.14
N VAL A 86 3.68 -24.92 1.23
CA VAL A 86 3.46 -25.42 2.61
C VAL A 86 1.97 -25.71 2.88
N LEU A 87 1.06 -25.17 2.07
CA LEU A 87 -0.37 -25.47 2.17
C LEU A 87 -0.70 -26.75 1.37
N PRO A 88 -1.29 -27.78 2.01
CA PRO A 88 -1.60 -29.03 1.34
C PRO A 88 -2.47 -28.84 0.08
N GLY A 89 -2.06 -29.44 -1.04
CA GLY A 89 -2.79 -29.41 -2.31
C GLY A 89 -2.69 -28.10 -3.09
N ILE A 90 -1.98 -27.10 -2.57
CA ILE A 90 -1.77 -25.83 -3.24
C ILE A 90 -0.39 -25.81 -3.90
N GLN A 91 -0.38 -25.42 -5.16
CA GLN A 91 0.84 -25.27 -5.96
C GLN A 91 0.97 -23.84 -6.50
N PHE A 92 2.20 -23.36 -6.61
CA PHE A 92 2.56 -22.13 -7.30
C PHE A 92 3.50 -22.45 -8.47
N CYS A 93 3.71 -21.49 -9.36
CA CYS A 93 4.72 -21.61 -10.40
C CYS A 93 6.12 -21.75 -9.81
N GLU A 94 6.98 -22.56 -10.44
CA GLU A 94 8.35 -22.85 -10.00
C GLU A 94 9.24 -21.63 -9.79
N VAL A 95 8.90 -20.50 -10.39
CA VAL A 95 9.61 -19.23 -10.23
C VAL A 95 9.38 -18.55 -8.88
N LEU A 96 8.51 -19.13 -8.02
CA LEU A 96 8.11 -18.59 -6.70
C LEU A 96 8.50 -19.51 -5.52
N PRO A 97 9.77 -20.02 -5.44
CA PRO A 97 10.13 -21.01 -4.41
C PRO A 97 10.10 -20.47 -2.98
N ARG A 98 10.38 -19.20 -2.75
CA ARG A 98 10.33 -18.59 -1.40
C ARG A 98 8.88 -18.35 -0.96
N MET A 99 8.07 -17.78 -1.82
CA MET A 99 6.66 -17.55 -1.55
C MET A 99 5.90 -18.86 -1.34
N SER A 100 6.29 -19.95 -2.01
CA SER A 100 5.70 -21.28 -1.76
C SER A 100 5.93 -21.76 -0.33
N GLN A 101 7.07 -21.43 0.28
CA GLN A 101 7.40 -21.75 1.67
C GLN A 101 6.77 -20.81 2.71
N LEU A 102 6.18 -19.71 2.25
CA LEU A 102 5.50 -18.70 3.09
C LEU A 102 3.99 -18.64 2.82
N ALA A 103 3.45 -19.58 2.06
CA ALA A 103 2.04 -19.54 1.61
C ALA A 103 1.04 -19.53 2.78
N ASP A 104 1.43 -20.03 3.95
CA ASP A 104 0.65 -19.99 5.19
C ASP A 104 0.62 -18.61 5.88
N ARG A 105 1.45 -17.66 5.43
CA ARG A 105 1.55 -16.32 6.03
C ARG A 105 0.71 -15.27 5.33
N PHE A 106 0.37 -15.48 4.06
CA PHE A 106 -0.41 -14.53 3.26
C PHE A 106 -1.60 -15.22 2.60
N ASN A 107 -2.48 -14.43 2.00
CA ASN A 107 -3.67 -14.92 1.34
C ASN A 107 -3.56 -14.72 -0.17
N VAL A 108 -4.05 -15.68 -0.94
CA VAL A 108 -4.17 -15.58 -2.41
C VAL A 108 -5.64 -15.71 -2.81
N VAL A 109 -6.14 -14.77 -3.60
CA VAL A 109 -7.44 -14.88 -4.26
C VAL A 109 -7.21 -15.26 -5.71
N ARG A 110 -7.60 -16.49 -6.10
CA ARG A 110 -7.40 -17.06 -7.46
C ARG A 110 -8.56 -16.80 -8.40
N SER A 111 -9.66 -16.30 -7.91
CA SER A 111 -10.92 -16.15 -8.64
C SER A 111 -11.27 -14.70 -8.97
N ILE A 112 -10.26 -13.84 -9.07
CA ILE A 112 -10.48 -12.44 -9.47
C ILE A 112 -10.94 -12.40 -10.92
N HIS A 113 -12.02 -11.66 -11.16
CA HIS A 113 -12.50 -11.41 -12.50
C HIS A 113 -13.09 -10.01 -12.64
N GLN A 114 -13.00 -9.45 -13.84
CA GLN A 114 -13.61 -8.17 -14.18
C GLN A 114 -14.02 -8.11 -15.66
N PRO A 115 -14.94 -7.23 -16.05
CA PRO A 115 -15.43 -7.19 -17.43
C PRO A 115 -14.45 -6.60 -18.44
N SER A 116 -13.41 -5.87 -17.99
CA SER A 116 -12.48 -5.19 -18.89
C SER A 116 -11.17 -5.97 -19.05
N SER A 117 -10.71 -6.08 -20.28
CA SER A 117 -9.36 -6.53 -20.65
C SER A 117 -8.49 -5.40 -21.22
N GLY A 118 -8.87 -4.14 -20.99
CA GLY A 118 -8.09 -2.96 -21.40
C GLY A 118 -7.41 -2.30 -20.21
N HIS A 119 -6.13 -1.96 -20.32
CA HIS A 119 -5.31 -1.42 -19.23
C HIS A 119 -5.98 -0.25 -18.49
N VAL A 120 -6.37 0.79 -19.22
CA VAL A 120 -6.90 2.02 -18.60
C VAL A 120 -8.21 1.76 -17.85
N ILE A 121 -9.15 1.05 -18.48
CA ILE A 121 -10.45 0.74 -17.87
C ILE A 121 -10.30 -0.32 -16.81
N GLY A 122 -9.48 -1.36 -17.05
CA GLY A 122 -9.20 -2.42 -16.08
C GLY A 122 -8.58 -1.87 -14.80
N THR A 123 -7.57 -1.02 -14.92
CA THR A 123 -6.96 -0.34 -13.79
C THR A 123 -7.98 0.52 -13.06
N HIS A 124 -8.73 1.36 -13.80
CA HIS A 124 -9.75 2.22 -13.22
C HIS A 124 -10.79 1.42 -12.41
N ASN A 125 -11.35 0.36 -13.01
CA ASN A 125 -12.32 -0.51 -12.35
C ASN A 125 -11.75 -1.10 -11.06
N PHE A 126 -10.47 -1.55 -11.11
CA PHE A 126 -9.84 -2.22 -9.97
C PHE A 126 -9.58 -1.26 -8.81
N ILE A 127 -9.03 -0.07 -9.08
CA ILE A 127 -8.60 0.84 -8.01
C ILE A 127 -9.70 1.77 -7.49
N THR A 128 -10.81 1.92 -8.25
CA THR A 128 -11.94 2.79 -7.85
C THR A 128 -13.20 2.02 -7.44
N GLY A 129 -13.38 0.80 -7.95
CA GLY A 129 -14.64 0.04 -7.81
C GLY A 129 -15.79 0.58 -8.67
N HIS A 130 -15.56 1.62 -9.48
CA HIS A 130 -16.58 2.21 -10.34
C HIS A 130 -16.46 1.69 -11.78
N PHE A 131 -17.30 0.71 -12.12
CA PHE A 131 -17.31 0.08 -13.43
C PHE A 131 -18.05 0.96 -14.46
N GLY A 132 -17.49 1.06 -15.67
CA GLY A 132 -18.09 1.85 -16.76
C GLY A 132 -17.90 3.36 -16.65
N ALA A 133 -17.16 3.85 -15.65
CA ALA A 133 -16.84 5.26 -15.54
C ALA A 133 -15.92 5.74 -16.68
N ARG A 134 -16.01 7.02 -16.99
CA ARG A 134 -15.19 7.64 -18.05
C ARG A 134 -13.81 8.01 -17.51
N VAL A 135 -12.78 7.66 -18.27
CA VAL A 135 -11.44 8.20 -18.09
C VAL A 135 -11.21 9.20 -19.21
N VAL A 136 -11.33 10.50 -18.90
CA VAL A 136 -11.19 11.58 -19.88
C VAL A 136 -9.81 12.21 -19.74
N ALA A 137 -9.09 12.33 -20.85
CA ALA A 137 -7.73 12.91 -20.89
C ALA A 137 -6.78 12.33 -19.84
N GLY A 138 -6.90 11.03 -19.55
CA GLY A 138 -6.08 10.34 -18.56
C GLY A 138 -6.42 10.65 -17.10
N ARG A 139 -7.53 11.34 -16.82
CA ARG A 139 -8.03 11.61 -15.48
C ARG A 139 -9.24 10.75 -15.18
N SER A 140 -9.23 10.09 -14.03
CA SER A 140 -10.37 9.36 -13.50
C SER A 140 -11.46 10.32 -13.02
N GLU A 141 -12.71 9.95 -13.26
CA GLU A 141 -13.86 10.64 -12.68
C GLU A 141 -13.96 10.39 -11.16
N TYR A 142 -13.54 9.19 -10.71
CA TYR A 142 -13.60 8.76 -9.32
C TYR A 142 -12.20 8.66 -8.71
N PRO A 143 -12.04 8.97 -7.42
CA PRO A 143 -10.76 8.82 -6.73
C PRO A 143 -10.38 7.34 -6.61
N ASP A 144 -9.09 7.07 -6.65
CA ASP A 144 -8.58 5.74 -6.35
C ASP A 144 -8.60 5.44 -4.84
N CYS A 145 -8.51 4.16 -4.50
CA CYS A 145 -8.56 3.70 -3.12
C CYS A 145 -7.45 4.30 -2.24
N ALA A 146 -6.26 4.52 -2.79
CA ALA A 146 -5.14 5.11 -2.07
C ALA A 146 -5.43 6.58 -1.69
N ALA A 147 -5.97 7.36 -2.62
CA ALA A 147 -6.38 8.74 -2.37
C ALA A 147 -7.53 8.82 -1.35
N ILE A 148 -8.50 7.90 -1.41
CA ILE A 148 -9.59 7.79 -0.42
C ILE A 148 -9.03 7.51 0.96
N MET A 149 -8.18 6.49 1.09
CA MET A 149 -7.55 6.11 2.36
C MET A 149 -6.74 7.26 2.93
N HIS A 150 -5.92 7.91 2.12
CA HIS A 150 -5.16 9.09 2.55
C HIS A 150 -6.07 10.23 3.01
N ARG A 151 -7.15 10.55 2.27
CA ARG A 151 -8.09 11.61 2.64
C ARG A 151 -8.76 11.36 3.99
N ILE A 152 -9.16 10.12 4.25
CA ILE A 152 -9.80 9.74 5.52
C ILE A 152 -8.79 9.81 6.67
N ARG A 153 -7.58 9.28 6.50
CA ARG A 153 -6.53 9.29 7.52
C ARG A 153 -6.07 10.71 7.86
N SER A 154 -5.87 11.56 6.85
CA SER A 154 -5.49 12.97 7.07
C SER A 154 -6.50 13.71 7.95
N ARG A 155 -7.81 13.49 7.75
CA ARG A 155 -8.84 14.08 8.59
C ARG A 155 -8.81 13.53 10.02
N GLN A 156 -8.63 12.23 10.20
CA GLN A 156 -8.50 11.62 11.52
C GLN A 156 -7.29 12.17 12.29
N HIS A 157 -6.18 12.41 11.60
CA HIS A 157 -4.99 13.05 12.20
C HIS A 157 -5.26 14.51 12.58
N GLU A 158 -5.99 15.28 11.75
CA GLU A 158 -6.38 16.66 12.03
C GLU A 158 -7.32 16.73 13.26
N GLU A 159 -8.35 15.89 13.30
CA GLU A 159 -9.32 15.82 14.41
C GLU A 159 -8.68 15.36 15.73
N SER A 160 -7.68 14.48 15.66
CA SER A 160 -6.91 13.99 16.82
C SER A 160 -5.81 14.96 17.26
N SER A 161 -5.59 16.04 16.52
CA SER A 161 -4.55 17.03 16.83
C SER A 161 -4.92 17.85 18.07
N PRO A 162 -3.98 18.11 18.99
CA PRO A 162 -4.23 18.94 20.18
C PRO A 162 -4.72 20.36 19.89
N ILE A 163 -4.49 20.83 18.66
CA ILE A 163 -4.95 22.17 18.22
C ILE A 163 -6.47 22.18 18.01
N ALA A 164 -7.04 21.08 17.48
CA ALA A 164 -8.50 20.94 17.31
C ALA A 164 -9.25 20.72 18.65
N LEU A 165 -8.58 20.12 19.64
CA LEU A 165 -9.12 19.89 21.00
C LEU A 165 -8.91 21.07 21.95
N GLY A 166 -8.41 22.19 21.47
CA GLY A 166 -7.89 23.33 22.25
C GLY A 166 -8.89 24.29 22.87
N ALA A 167 -10.14 23.89 23.12
CA ALA A 167 -11.13 24.76 23.73
C ALA A 167 -11.72 24.26 25.09
N SER A 168 -11.03 23.37 25.81
CA SER A 168 -11.42 23.07 27.20
C SER A 168 -10.66 23.97 28.16
N THR A 169 -11.37 24.90 28.81
CA THR A 169 -10.85 25.84 29.80
C THR A 169 -10.67 25.22 31.19
N ASP A 170 -10.69 23.90 31.34
CA ASP A 170 -10.52 23.23 32.64
C ASP A 170 -9.04 22.96 32.96
N PRO A 171 -8.44 23.63 33.96
CA PRO A 171 -7.03 23.46 34.33
C PRO A 171 -6.71 22.09 34.96
N SER A 172 -7.70 21.35 35.48
CA SER A 172 -7.51 20.09 36.19
C SER A 172 -7.25 18.94 35.22
N LEU A 173 -7.92 18.94 34.05
CA LEU A 173 -7.70 18.01 32.96
C LEU A 173 -6.37 18.25 32.23
N ALA A 174 -5.88 19.48 32.25
CA ALA A 174 -4.65 19.88 31.57
C ALA A 174 -3.37 19.25 32.18
N ARG A 175 -3.33 18.93 33.48
CA ARG A 175 -2.13 18.35 34.13
C ARG A 175 -1.93 16.87 33.85
N GLY A 176 -2.98 16.09 33.76
CA GLY A 176 -2.88 14.65 33.41
C GLY A 176 -2.46 14.42 31.93
N MET A 177 -2.93 15.28 31.05
CA MET A 177 -2.66 15.20 29.60
C MET A 177 -1.29 15.73 29.17
N ARG A 178 -0.61 16.55 29.96
CA ARG A 178 0.71 17.13 29.60
C ARG A 178 1.82 16.09 29.50
N ARG A 179 1.72 14.95 30.16
CA ARG A 179 2.78 13.93 30.19
C ARG A 179 2.74 12.96 28.98
N THR A 180 1.56 12.70 28.43
CA THR A 180 1.37 11.97 27.16
C THR A 180 1.49 12.88 25.92
N ARG A 181 1.22 14.18 26.08
CA ARG A 181 1.25 15.22 25.04
C ARG A 181 2.62 15.50 24.41
N ARG A 182 3.75 15.25 25.11
CA ARG A 182 5.09 15.59 24.56
C ARG A 182 5.56 14.71 23.40
N ARG A 183 4.92 13.56 23.13
CA ARG A 183 5.27 12.68 21.98
C ARG A 183 4.40 12.87 20.74
N SER A 184 3.22 13.52 20.86
CA SER A 184 2.25 13.68 19.78
C SER A 184 2.17 15.10 19.20
N ALA A 185 2.88 16.07 19.74
CA ALA A 185 2.71 17.49 19.41
C ALA A 185 3.58 17.99 18.23
N ALA A 186 4.50 17.18 17.72
CA ALA A 186 5.14 17.45 16.43
C ALA A 186 4.47 16.53 15.40
N GLY A 187 3.69 17.09 14.49
CA GLY A 187 3.10 16.33 13.37
C GLY A 187 4.18 15.50 12.66
N ASN A 188 3.78 14.36 12.11
CA ASN A 188 4.71 13.55 11.33
C ASN A 188 5.20 14.40 10.14
N PRO A 189 6.52 14.69 10.01
CA PRO A 189 7.01 15.51 8.92
C PRO A 189 6.95 14.80 7.55
N LEU A 190 6.58 13.51 7.54
CA LEU A 190 6.45 12.73 6.33
C LEU A 190 5.09 12.94 5.66
N PRO A 191 5.03 12.89 4.31
CA PRO A 191 3.75 12.84 3.60
C PRO A 191 2.93 11.63 4.05
N GLY A 192 1.63 11.79 4.23
CA GLY A 192 0.74 10.67 4.56
C GLY A 192 0.58 9.68 3.41
N TYR A 193 0.81 10.11 2.16
CA TYR A 193 0.78 9.26 0.97
C TYR A 193 2.02 9.46 0.11
N VAL A 194 2.74 8.38 -0.15
CA VAL A 194 3.96 8.35 -0.99
C VAL A 194 3.80 7.36 -2.13
N ALA A 195 4.16 7.78 -3.34
CA ALA A 195 4.18 6.93 -4.53
C ALA A 195 5.60 6.73 -5.06
N LEU A 196 5.99 5.48 -5.25
CA LEU A 196 7.30 5.04 -5.73
C LEU A 196 7.22 4.46 -7.15
N GLY A 197 8.28 4.62 -7.94
CA GLY A 197 8.41 4.01 -9.27
C GLY A 197 7.90 4.85 -10.43
N GLY A 198 7.65 6.14 -10.21
CA GLY A 198 7.26 7.09 -11.23
C GLY A 198 5.82 6.90 -11.76
N GLN A 199 5.42 7.75 -12.71
CA GLN A 199 4.09 7.68 -13.32
C GLN A 199 4.07 6.64 -14.46
N SER A 200 3.02 5.83 -14.48
CA SER A 200 2.71 4.94 -15.59
C SER A 200 1.71 5.60 -16.55
N SER A 201 1.83 5.27 -17.83
CA SER A 201 0.84 5.72 -18.83
C SER A 201 -0.52 5.01 -18.68
N VAL A 202 -0.57 3.88 -17.99
CA VAL A 202 -1.74 2.98 -17.91
C VAL A 202 -2.05 2.48 -16.49
N GLY A 203 -1.17 2.72 -15.51
CA GLY A 203 -1.22 2.09 -14.21
C GLY A 203 -1.89 2.90 -13.10
N LEU A 204 -1.63 2.48 -11.86
CA LEU A 204 -2.23 2.95 -10.61
C LEU A 204 -2.32 4.48 -10.48
N HIS A 205 -1.29 5.19 -10.91
CA HIS A 205 -1.23 6.66 -10.77
C HIS A 205 -2.16 7.43 -11.71
N ARG A 206 -2.91 6.76 -12.58
CA ARG A 206 -3.96 7.41 -13.37
C ARG A 206 -5.27 7.59 -12.63
N GLY A 207 -5.52 6.85 -11.55
CA GLY A 207 -6.68 7.05 -10.69
C GLY A 207 -6.65 8.44 -10.07
N GLY A 208 -5.69 8.66 -9.22
CA GLY A 208 -5.48 9.93 -8.52
C GLY A 208 -6.61 10.33 -7.59
N PRO A 209 -6.58 11.56 -7.09
CA PRO A 209 -7.53 12.04 -6.10
C PRO A 209 -8.90 12.46 -6.68
N ALA A 210 -9.02 12.62 -8.00
CA ALA A 210 -10.24 13.06 -8.66
C ALA A 210 -10.91 14.25 -7.94
N TYR A 211 -12.19 14.15 -7.58
CA TYR A 211 -12.94 15.19 -6.88
C TYR A 211 -12.54 15.40 -5.39
N LEU A 212 -11.68 14.55 -4.82
CA LEU A 212 -11.16 14.78 -3.47
C LEU A 212 -10.14 15.93 -3.40
N GLY A 213 -9.70 16.41 -4.56
CA GLY A 213 -8.75 17.50 -4.68
C GLY A 213 -7.29 17.05 -4.56
N PRO A 214 -6.36 17.90 -5.00
CA PRO A 214 -4.93 17.55 -5.13
C PRO A 214 -4.27 17.16 -3.80
N THR A 215 -4.73 17.71 -2.67
CA THR A 215 -4.20 17.37 -1.33
C THR A 215 -4.36 15.90 -0.95
N SER A 216 -5.24 15.16 -1.63
CA SER A 216 -5.43 13.73 -1.44
C SER A 216 -4.51 12.88 -2.33
N GLY A 217 -3.73 13.51 -3.21
CA GLY A 217 -2.77 12.84 -4.08
C GLY A 217 -1.46 12.47 -3.38
N PRO A 218 -0.63 11.65 -4.05
CA PRO A 218 0.63 11.18 -3.49
C PRO A 218 1.76 12.22 -3.59
N PHE A 219 2.67 12.16 -2.63
CA PHE A 219 4.01 12.69 -2.80
C PHE A 219 4.80 11.72 -3.71
N GLN A 220 5.13 12.19 -4.92
CA GLN A 220 5.82 11.39 -5.92
C GLN A 220 7.31 11.32 -5.64
N VAL A 221 7.84 10.10 -5.51
CA VAL A 221 9.28 9.86 -5.39
C VAL A 221 9.79 9.32 -6.72
N ALA A 222 10.52 10.17 -7.42
CA ALA A 222 11.21 9.80 -8.65
C ALA A 222 12.58 9.19 -8.36
N GLY A 223 13.10 8.43 -9.34
CA GLY A 223 14.41 7.82 -9.28
C GLY A 223 14.37 6.36 -8.85
N ASP A 224 15.54 5.76 -8.91
CA ASP A 224 15.76 4.35 -8.65
C ASP A 224 16.47 4.15 -7.30
N PRO A 225 15.79 3.60 -6.27
CA PRO A 225 16.37 3.41 -4.95
C PRO A 225 17.50 2.36 -4.90
N SER A 226 17.69 1.59 -5.96
CA SER A 226 18.82 0.66 -6.06
C SER A 226 20.15 1.36 -6.32
N ARG A 227 20.11 2.57 -6.86
CA ARG A 227 21.32 3.33 -7.26
C ARG A 227 22.04 3.93 -6.05
N PRO A 228 23.39 3.90 -6.03
CA PRO A 228 24.19 4.40 -4.89
C PRO A 228 23.97 5.87 -4.54
N ARG A 229 23.54 6.68 -5.52
CA ARG A 229 23.27 8.12 -5.35
C ARG A 229 21.77 8.44 -5.30
N PHE A 230 20.92 7.46 -5.00
CA PHE A 230 19.50 7.71 -4.84
C PHE A 230 19.25 8.72 -3.73
N GLN A 231 18.61 9.80 -4.10
CA GLN A 231 18.19 10.86 -3.17
C GLN A 231 16.83 11.38 -3.64
N VAL A 232 15.94 11.60 -2.70
CA VAL A 232 14.69 12.30 -3.01
C VAL A 232 15.00 13.77 -3.21
N GLN A 233 14.72 14.29 -4.40
CA GLN A 233 15.00 15.66 -4.75
C GLN A 233 14.35 16.62 -3.74
N ASN A 234 15.09 17.68 -3.40
CA ASN A 234 14.65 18.74 -2.49
C ASN A 234 14.45 18.36 -1.01
N LEU A 235 14.83 17.16 -0.55
CA LEU A 235 14.83 16.82 0.88
C LEU A 235 16.11 17.26 1.64
N HIS A 236 17.13 17.69 0.96
CA HIS A 236 18.35 18.19 1.57
C HIS A 236 18.27 19.72 1.67
N GLY A 237 17.71 20.19 2.78
CA GLY A 237 17.60 21.61 3.06
C GLY A 237 18.90 22.23 3.59
N GLY A 238 19.95 22.32 2.81
CA GLY A 238 21.11 23.16 3.16
C GLY A 238 20.70 24.59 3.63
N ASP A 239 21.46 25.61 3.34
CA ASP A 239 21.17 27.03 3.71
C ASP A 239 19.78 27.57 3.27
N GLY A 240 18.99 26.73 2.61
CA GLY A 240 17.64 27.05 2.13
C GLY A 240 16.56 27.06 3.21
N VAL A 241 16.72 26.41 4.38
CA VAL A 241 15.67 26.31 5.41
C VAL A 241 15.33 27.70 5.98
N GLN A 242 16.35 28.53 6.25
CA GLN A 242 16.13 29.89 6.72
C GLN A 242 15.45 30.75 5.64
N LYS A 243 15.92 30.67 4.38
CA LYS A 243 15.30 31.38 3.25
C LYS A 243 13.84 30.94 3.00
N LEU A 244 13.51 29.68 3.27
CA LEU A 244 12.14 29.19 3.18
C LEU A 244 11.27 29.69 4.33
N ALA A 245 11.80 29.79 5.55
CA ALA A 245 11.11 30.40 6.69
C ALA A 245 10.81 31.89 6.43
N ASP A 246 11.78 32.62 5.88
CA ASP A 246 11.62 34.03 5.51
C ASP A 246 10.59 34.23 4.40
N ARG A 247 10.66 33.40 3.33
CA ARG A 247 9.64 33.40 2.24
C ARG A 247 8.25 33.09 2.76
N ARG A 248 8.13 32.14 3.69
CA ARG A 248 6.83 31.79 4.31
C ARG A 248 6.29 32.95 5.14
N ALA A 249 7.13 33.64 5.89
CA ALA A 249 6.71 34.81 6.65
C ALA A 249 6.21 35.93 5.73
N ILE A 250 6.85 36.13 4.56
CA ILE A 250 6.43 37.09 3.53
C ILE A 250 5.11 36.65 2.90
N LEU A 251 4.96 35.37 2.50
CA LEU A 251 3.71 34.83 1.93
C LEU A 251 2.56 34.95 2.93
N ALA A 252 2.74 34.58 4.20
CA ALA A 252 1.73 34.73 5.27
C ALA A 252 1.36 36.20 5.54
N GLY A 253 2.28 37.14 5.25
CA GLY A 253 2.02 38.56 5.27
C GLY A 253 1.13 39.01 4.10
N LEU A 254 1.43 38.55 2.89
CA LEU A 254 0.65 38.81 1.67
C LEU A 254 -0.73 38.18 1.73
N ASP A 255 -0.85 36.95 2.22
CA ASP A 255 -2.13 36.22 2.38
C ASP A 255 -3.05 36.93 3.37
N ARG A 256 -2.52 37.49 4.45
CA ARG A 256 -3.30 38.32 5.38
C ARG A 256 -3.85 39.59 4.70
N PHE A 257 -3.08 40.16 3.78
CA PHE A 257 -3.51 41.33 3.01
C PHE A 257 -4.59 41.01 1.99
N VAL A 258 -4.47 39.85 1.32
CA VAL A 258 -5.45 39.35 0.35
C VAL A 258 -6.75 38.89 1.05
N ARG A 259 -6.65 38.26 2.24
CA ARG A 259 -7.82 37.83 3.03
C ARG A 259 -8.60 38.98 3.66
N ALA A 260 -7.99 40.15 3.82
CA ALA A 260 -8.68 41.36 4.25
C ALA A 260 -9.53 42.00 3.16
N GLY A 261 -9.36 41.60 1.89
CA GLY A 261 -10.17 42.01 0.74
C GLY A 261 -11.15 40.92 0.33
N THR A 262 -12.39 41.16 0.50
CA THR A 262 -13.65 40.40 0.46
C THR A 262 -13.95 39.50 -0.76
N LEU A 263 -13.02 38.87 -1.48
CA LEU A 263 -13.26 38.14 -2.74
C LEU A 263 -12.96 36.63 -2.70
N GLN A 264 -12.74 36.03 -1.53
CA GLN A 264 -12.09 34.73 -1.43
C GLN A 264 -13.00 33.49 -1.49
N SER A 265 -14.31 33.63 -1.25
CA SER A 265 -15.21 32.46 -1.22
C SER A 265 -15.64 31.95 -2.58
N GLU A 266 -15.47 32.73 -3.66
CA GLU A 266 -15.89 32.33 -5.02
C GLU A 266 -14.76 31.81 -5.90
N ILE A 267 -13.49 31.97 -5.52
CA ILE A 267 -12.33 31.66 -6.39
C ILE A 267 -11.75 30.27 -6.14
N ASP A 268 -11.92 29.65 -4.98
CA ASP A 268 -11.37 28.32 -4.67
C ASP A 268 -12.35 27.17 -4.97
N LEU A 269 -12.99 27.21 -6.12
CA LEU A 269 -13.95 26.21 -6.59
C LEU A 269 -13.42 24.77 -6.62
N HIS A 270 -12.08 24.56 -6.51
CA HIS A 270 -11.43 23.25 -6.58
C HIS A 270 -10.44 22.99 -5.45
N GLY A 271 -10.41 23.75 -4.38
CA GLY A 271 -9.47 23.59 -3.27
C GLY A 271 -8.00 23.75 -3.66
N GLN A 272 -7.70 24.48 -4.73
CA GLN A 272 -6.33 24.66 -5.23
C GLN A 272 -5.49 25.55 -4.32
N ILE A 273 -6.11 26.57 -3.71
CA ILE A 273 -5.44 27.49 -2.78
C ILE A 273 -5.13 26.76 -1.49
N GLU A 274 -6.12 26.02 -0.94
CA GLU A 274 -5.92 25.16 0.23
C GLU A 274 -4.84 24.09 -0.04
N ALA A 275 -4.84 23.53 -1.25
CA ALA A 275 -3.80 22.58 -1.66
C ALA A 275 -2.41 23.21 -1.70
N ALA A 276 -2.27 24.40 -2.24
CA ALA A 276 -0.98 25.11 -2.30
C ALA A 276 -0.45 25.43 -0.89
N ASP A 277 -1.32 25.86 0.02
CA ASP A 277 -0.98 26.11 1.42
C ASP A 277 -0.54 24.82 2.12
N ARG A 278 -1.26 23.72 1.94
CA ARG A 278 -0.90 22.40 2.50
C ARG A 278 0.42 21.88 1.94
N TYR A 279 0.63 21.95 0.63
CA TYR A 279 1.90 21.54 0.02
C TYR A 279 3.08 22.40 0.48
N THR A 280 2.85 23.70 0.64
CA THR A 280 3.87 24.62 1.16
C THR A 280 4.21 24.27 2.62
N GLN A 281 3.21 23.99 3.45
CA GLN A 281 3.40 23.54 4.82
C GLN A 281 4.13 22.19 4.87
N GLN A 282 3.69 21.23 4.08
CA GLN A 282 4.28 19.89 4.00
C GLN A 282 5.74 19.94 3.52
N ALA A 283 6.02 20.78 2.51
CA ALA A 283 7.39 21.01 2.04
C ALA A 283 8.26 21.64 3.15
N PHE A 284 7.71 22.59 3.90
CA PHE A 284 8.40 23.20 5.04
C PHE A 284 8.66 22.18 6.15
N ASP A 285 7.69 21.35 6.49
CA ASP A 285 7.82 20.32 7.53
C ASP A 285 8.82 19.24 7.11
N LEU A 286 8.81 18.84 5.85
CA LEU A 286 9.81 17.95 5.24
C LEU A 286 11.22 18.53 5.33
N LEU A 287 11.38 19.81 5.05
CA LEU A 287 12.68 20.49 5.04
C LEU A 287 13.15 20.86 6.45
N SER A 288 12.26 21.32 7.33
CA SER A 288 12.56 21.63 8.72
C SER A 288 12.71 20.38 9.59
N GLY A 289 11.94 19.34 9.29
CA GLY A 289 12.07 18.00 9.84
C GLY A 289 13.16 17.16 9.16
N ALA A 290 14.04 17.78 8.37
CA ALA A 290 14.99 17.20 7.44
C ALA A 290 15.75 15.98 7.98
N GLY A 291 16.10 15.96 9.25
CA GLY A 291 16.79 14.83 9.84
C GLY A 291 15.93 13.55 9.92
N ARG A 292 14.59 13.64 10.12
CA ARG A 292 13.71 12.46 10.26
C ARG A 292 13.19 12.00 8.89
N ALA A 293 12.70 12.93 8.08
CA ALA A 293 12.22 12.63 6.75
C ALA A 293 13.34 12.08 5.85
N ALA A 294 14.49 12.77 5.80
CA ALA A 294 15.65 12.31 5.06
C ALA A 294 16.10 10.90 5.50
N ARG A 295 16.07 10.60 6.81
CA ARG A 295 16.42 9.26 7.31
C ARG A 295 15.45 8.16 6.86
N ALA A 296 14.16 8.46 6.72
CA ALA A 296 13.18 7.48 6.25
C ALA A 296 13.44 7.05 4.81
N PHE A 297 13.83 7.99 3.96
CA PHE A 297 14.14 7.72 2.54
C PHE A 297 15.57 7.21 2.30
N ASP A 298 16.46 7.27 3.29
CA ASP A 298 17.87 6.91 3.15
C ASP A 298 18.08 5.41 3.34
N LEU A 299 18.20 4.66 2.25
CA LEU A 299 18.46 3.22 2.24
C LEU A 299 19.90 2.85 2.66
N SER A 300 20.83 3.82 2.70
CA SER A 300 22.19 3.55 3.19
C SER A 300 22.23 3.24 4.68
N ARG A 301 21.14 3.55 5.39
CA ARG A 301 20.96 3.24 6.82
C ARG A 301 20.53 1.79 7.09
N GLU A 302 20.14 1.06 6.07
CA GLU A 302 19.90 -0.38 6.16
C GLU A 302 21.21 -1.13 5.97
N ASP A 303 21.42 -2.17 6.77
CA ASP A 303 22.58 -3.02 6.60
C ASP A 303 22.55 -3.76 5.25
N ARG A 304 23.73 -4.15 4.80
CA ARG A 304 23.89 -4.80 3.51
C ARG A 304 23.09 -6.09 3.41
N ARG A 305 23.04 -6.90 4.49
CA ARG A 305 22.30 -8.17 4.53
C ARG A 305 20.80 -7.96 4.33
N THR A 306 20.23 -6.95 4.99
CA THR A 306 18.83 -6.57 4.80
C THR A 306 18.58 -6.15 3.35
N ARG A 307 19.42 -5.31 2.77
CA ARG A 307 19.28 -4.88 1.38
C ARG A 307 19.37 -6.05 0.40
N GLU A 308 20.29 -7.00 0.62
CA GLU A 308 20.45 -8.20 -0.20
C GLU A 308 19.27 -9.18 -0.03
N ARG A 309 18.64 -9.25 1.17
CA ARG A 309 17.44 -10.06 1.42
C ARG A 309 16.28 -9.65 0.49
N TYR A 310 16.08 -8.36 0.30
CA TYR A 310 15.05 -7.82 -0.62
C TYR A 310 15.44 -7.93 -2.10
N GLY A 311 16.72 -8.01 -2.39
CA GLY A 311 17.30 -7.88 -3.73
C GLY A 311 17.82 -6.47 -3.98
N LEU A 312 18.97 -6.39 -4.63
CA LEU A 312 19.64 -5.11 -4.91
C LEU A 312 19.11 -4.40 -6.16
N GLU A 313 18.21 -5.02 -6.89
CA GLU A 313 17.49 -4.46 -8.02
C GLU A 313 16.40 -3.46 -7.58
N THR A 314 15.93 -2.66 -8.51
CA THR A 314 14.96 -1.56 -8.29
C THR A 314 13.73 -2.01 -7.50
N SER A 315 13.09 -3.11 -7.88
CA SER A 315 11.87 -3.62 -7.24
C SER A 315 12.10 -4.02 -5.79
N GLY A 316 13.22 -4.70 -5.49
CA GLY A 316 13.60 -5.08 -4.12
C GLY A 316 13.85 -3.87 -3.24
N GLN A 317 14.59 -2.88 -3.76
CA GLN A 317 14.89 -1.66 -3.01
C GLN A 317 13.68 -0.73 -2.86
N GLN A 318 12.72 -0.76 -3.80
CA GLN A 318 11.42 -0.08 -3.64
C GLN A 318 10.59 -0.73 -2.54
N ALA A 319 10.50 -2.06 -2.48
CA ALA A 319 9.80 -2.77 -1.42
C ALA A 319 10.41 -2.50 -0.04
N LEU A 320 11.74 -2.49 0.07
CA LEU A 320 12.46 -2.10 1.28
C LEU A 320 12.17 -0.65 1.68
N LEU A 321 12.17 0.27 0.72
CA LEU A 321 11.85 1.67 0.98
C LEU A 321 10.40 1.83 1.47
N ALA A 322 9.44 1.11 0.90
CA ALA A 322 8.05 1.13 1.35
C ALA A 322 7.91 0.65 2.81
N ARG A 323 8.59 -0.45 3.18
CA ARG A 323 8.62 -0.92 4.58
C ARG A 323 9.15 0.18 5.51
N ARG A 324 10.25 0.86 5.15
CA ARG A 324 10.81 1.96 5.94
C ARG A 324 9.85 3.14 6.09
N LEU A 325 9.15 3.48 5.02
CA LEU A 325 8.19 4.59 5.02
C LEU A 325 7.01 4.31 5.93
N VAL A 326 6.41 3.11 5.86
CA VAL A 326 5.31 2.74 6.77
C VAL A 326 5.80 2.64 8.21
N GLU A 327 7.00 2.11 8.47
CA GLU A 327 7.63 2.08 9.80
C GLU A 327 7.85 3.51 10.35
N ALA A 328 8.19 4.46 9.48
CA ALA A 328 8.36 5.88 9.82
C ALA A 328 7.02 6.64 9.99
N GLY A 329 5.88 6.03 9.67
CA GLY A 329 4.55 6.58 9.89
C GLY A 329 3.87 7.14 8.65
N VAL A 330 4.26 6.74 7.45
CA VAL A 330 3.52 7.02 6.21
C VAL A 330 2.30 6.08 6.17
N ASP A 331 1.11 6.63 5.96
CA ASP A 331 -0.15 5.87 6.00
C ASP A 331 -0.37 5.03 4.74
N VAL A 332 -0.03 5.58 3.58
CA VAL A 332 -0.25 4.95 2.27
C VAL A 332 1.03 4.99 1.45
N VAL A 333 1.50 3.84 1.01
CA VAL A 333 2.62 3.73 0.07
C VAL A 333 2.16 2.93 -1.15
N THR A 334 2.28 3.51 -2.33
CA THR A 334 2.03 2.80 -3.59
C THR A 334 3.33 2.60 -4.34
N ILE A 335 3.50 1.43 -4.93
CA ILE A 335 4.66 1.09 -5.73
C ILE A 335 4.19 0.63 -7.10
N ARG A 336 4.75 1.20 -8.16
CA ARG A 336 4.73 0.57 -9.47
C ARG A 336 5.71 -0.60 -9.43
N PHE A 337 5.17 -1.80 -9.16
CA PHE A 337 5.98 -2.97 -8.86
C PHE A 337 6.22 -3.80 -10.13
N SER A 338 7.34 -3.54 -10.76
CA SER A 338 7.69 -4.15 -12.05
C SER A 338 9.15 -4.61 -12.03
N PRO A 339 9.42 -5.82 -11.47
CA PRO A 339 10.74 -6.42 -11.56
C PRO A 339 11.14 -6.63 -13.03
N ASP A 340 12.41 -6.40 -13.33
CA ASP A 340 12.90 -6.51 -14.70
C ASP A 340 12.96 -7.97 -15.16
N GLY A 341 12.18 -8.28 -16.16
CA GLY A 341 12.16 -9.60 -16.80
C GLY A 341 12.60 -9.60 -18.25
N ARG A 342 12.83 -8.43 -18.83
CA ARG A 342 13.07 -8.28 -20.27
C ARG A 342 14.53 -8.10 -20.64
N GLY A 343 15.37 -7.71 -19.67
CA GLY A 343 16.80 -7.46 -19.85
C GLY A 343 17.12 -6.05 -20.33
N ASP A 344 18.41 -5.73 -20.36
CA ASP A 344 18.92 -4.41 -20.75
C ASP A 344 18.49 -4.05 -22.17
N GLY A 345 17.78 -2.93 -22.32
CA GLY A 345 17.44 -2.35 -23.63
C GLY A 345 15.99 -2.53 -24.09
N ASP A 346 15.19 -3.36 -23.45
CA ASP A 346 13.77 -3.45 -23.81
C ASP A 346 12.96 -2.31 -23.17
N ARG A 347 12.69 -1.30 -23.99
CA ARG A 347 11.88 -0.11 -23.62
C ARG A 347 10.41 -0.25 -23.99
N SER A 348 10.00 -1.37 -24.60
CA SER A 348 8.68 -1.53 -25.22
C SER A 348 7.59 -1.90 -24.22
N GLY A 349 7.93 -2.18 -22.95
CA GLY A 349 7.01 -2.85 -22.07
C GLY A 349 6.49 -2.05 -20.91
N ILE A 350 5.19 -2.13 -20.74
CA ILE A 350 4.50 -1.83 -19.49
C ILE A 350 4.69 -3.05 -18.60
N GLY A 351 5.68 -3.02 -17.72
CA GLY A 351 5.87 -3.98 -16.64
C GLY A 351 5.51 -5.44 -16.92
N TRP A 352 4.31 -5.86 -16.52
CA TRP A 352 3.80 -7.23 -16.65
C TRP A 352 3.00 -7.49 -17.93
N ASP A 353 3.13 -6.62 -18.93
CA ASP A 353 2.41 -6.75 -20.21
C ASP A 353 3.12 -7.72 -21.16
N ASP A 354 3.06 -9.02 -20.85
CA ASP A 354 3.83 -10.09 -21.47
C ASP A 354 3.16 -10.69 -22.72
N HIS A 355 2.86 -9.84 -23.69
CA HIS A 355 2.38 -10.26 -25.01
C HIS A 355 3.47 -10.99 -25.83
N ALA A 356 3.05 -11.87 -26.72
CA ALA A 356 3.92 -12.52 -27.69
C ALA A 356 4.70 -11.54 -28.60
N VAL A 357 4.25 -10.28 -28.69
CA VAL A 357 4.95 -9.20 -29.42
C VAL A 357 6.10 -8.60 -28.61
N HIS A 358 6.09 -8.78 -27.30
CA HIS A 358 7.07 -8.19 -26.38
C HIS A 358 8.16 -9.18 -25.97
N GLY A 359 7.99 -10.47 -26.21
CA GLY A 359 8.98 -11.48 -25.87
C GLY A 359 8.35 -12.82 -25.47
N ASN A 360 9.20 -13.81 -25.23
CA ASN A 360 8.78 -15.10 -24.70
C ASN A 360 8.43 -14.95 -23.20
N ILE A 361 7.15 -15.12 -22.86
CA ILE A 361 6.66 -14.96 -21.48
C ILE A 361 7.40 -15.89 -20.49
N PHE A 362 7.76 -17.10 -20.90
CA PHE A 362 8.42 -18.05 -20.00
C PHE A 362 9.86 -17.60 -19.70
N GLU A 363 10.60 -17.13 -20.70
CA GLU A 363 11.94 -16.58 -20.51
C GLU A 363 11.92 -15.27 -19.70
N ILE A 364 10.90 -14.44 -19.89
CA ILE A 364 10.68 -13.24 -19.09
C ILE A 364 10.42 -13.65 -17.64
N MET A 365 9.57 -14.62 -17.38
CA MET A 365 9.22 -15.05 -16.03
C MET A 365 10.37 -15.78 -15.32
N LYS A 366 11.21 -16.54 -16.02
CA LYS A 366 12.45 -17.11 -15.45
C LYS A 366 13.40 -16.05 -14.91
N ARG A 367 13.42 -14.84 -15.49
CA ARG A 367 14.23 -13.71 -15.01
C ARG A 367 13.51 -12.86 -13.96
N ARG A 368 12.25 -12.53 -14.21
CA ARG A 368 11.40 -11.70 -13.33
C ARG A 368 11.00 -12.40 -12.04
N GLY A 369 10.61 -13.67 -12.17
CA GLY A 369 10.07 -14.47 -11.06
C GLY A 369 10.97 -14.48 -9.82
N PRO A 370 12.28 -14.78 -9.94
CA PRO A 370 13.18 -14.77 -8.78
C PRO A 370 13.33 -13.41 -8.10
N GLN A 371 13.27 -12.30 -8.85
CA GLN A 371 13.30 -10.94 -8.27
C GLN A 371 12.00 -10.65 -7.53
N PHE A 372 10.87 -10.99 -8.16
CA PHE A 372 9.54 -10.87 -7.59
C PHE A 372 9.40 -11.69 -6.30
N ASP A 373 9.74 -12.97 -6.36
CA ASP A 373 9.70 -13.91 -5.25
C ASP A 373 10.51 -13.41 -4.05
N ARG A 374 11.75 -12.96 -4.30
CA ARG A 374 12.65 -12.43 -3.27
C ARG A 374 12.12 -11.17 -2.63
N ALA A 375 11.70 -10.19 -3.42
CA ALA A 375 11.25 -8.89 -2.92
C ALA A 375 9.98 -9.00 -2.06
N VAL A 376 8.99 -9.79 -2.53
CA VAL A 376 7.70 -9.94 -1.81
C VAL A 376 7.88 -10.82 -0.57
N SER A 377 8.62 -11.92 -0.66
CA SER A 377 8.94 -12.76 0.51
C SER A 377 9.65 -11.96 1.59
N ALA A 378 10.68 -11.18 1.21
CA ALA A 378 11.42 -10.36 2.16
C ALA A 378 10.53 -9.29 2.82
N LEU A 379 9.61 -8.69 2.08
CA LEU A 379 8.67 -7.70 2.63
C LEU A 379 7.74 -8.34 3.67
N ILE A 380 7.16 -9.52 3.36
CA ILE A 380 6.28 -10.26 4.27
C ILE A 380 7.03 -10.63 5.55
N GLU A 381 8.20 -11.26 5.41
CA GLU A 381 9.02 -11.68 6.54
C GLU A 381 9.50 -10.49 7.38
N ASP A 382 9.95 -9.39 6.77
CA ASP A 382 10.48 -8.21 7.49
C ASP A 382 9.37 -7.48 8.26
N LEU A 383 8.14 -7.42 7.71
CA LEU A 383 6.98 -6.89 8.43
C LEU A 383 6.60 -7.77 9.62
N ASP A 384 6.63 -9.10 9.47
CA ASP A 384 6.40 -10.05 10.56
C ASP A 384 7.51 -9.96 11.63
N ASP A 385 8.78 -9.99 11.25
CA ASP A 385 9.94 -9.88 12.12
C ASP A 385 9.94 -8.61 12.98
N ARG A 386 9.35 -7.53 12.45
CA ARG A 386 9.21 -6.23 13.12
C ARG A 386 7.93 -6.06 13.92
N GLY A 387 7.03 -7.04 13.88
CA GLY A 387 5.71 -6.95 14.51
C GLY A 387 4.82 -5.87 13.90
N LEU A 388 4.98 -5.61 12.61
CA LEU A 388 4.21 -4.60 11.85
C LEU A 388 3.06 -5.21 11.05
N SER A 389 2.97 -6.53 10.98
CA SER A 389 2.00 -7.23 10.13
C SER A 389 0.54 -6.95 10.51
N ASP A 390 0.25 -6.70 11.79
CA ASP A 390 -1.11 -6.37 12.22
C ASP A 390 -1.45 -4.89 11.94
N GLU A 391 -0.44 -4.01 11.83
CA GLU A 391 -0.61 -2.58 11.55
C GLU A 391 -0.50 -2.22 10.06
N VAL A 392 0.05 -3.10 9.24
CA VAL A 392 0.34 -2.83 7.82
C VAL A 392 -0.34 -3.87 6.95
N LEU A 393 -1.25 -3.40 6.11
CA LEU A 393 -1.85 -4.20 5.05
C LEU A 393 -0.96 -4.13 3.80
N VAL A 394 -0.70 -5.25 3.17
CA VAL A 394 -0.03 -5.33 1.86
C VAL A 394 -1.00 -5.90 0.85
N MET A 395 -1.20 -5.20 -0.27
CA MET A 395 -1.89 -5.72 -1.44
C MET A 395 -0.93 -5.78 -2.62
N LEU A 396 -0.88 -6.94 -3.28
CA LEU A 396 -0.22 -7.13 -4.57
C LEU A 396 -1.29 -7.45 -5.61
N ALA A 397 -1.43 -6.62 -6.63
CA ALA A 397 -2.45 -6.77 -7.65
C ALA A 397 -2.03 -6.11 -8.97
N GLY A 398 -2.66 -6.54 -10.05
CA GLY A 398 -2.66 -5.86 -11.33
C GLY A 398 -4.08 -5.68 -11.84
N GLU A 399 -4.23 -5.05 -13.00
CA GLU A 399 -5.54 -4.69 -13.54
C GLU A 399 -6.36 -5.89 -14.03
N PHE A 400 -5.73 -6.98 -14.47
CA PHE A 400 -6.36 -8.23 -14.93
C PHE A 400 -5.31 -9.33 -15.02
N GLY A 401 -5.72 -10.56 -15.38
CA GLY A 401 -4.81 -11.67 -15.70
C GLY A 401 -4.48 -11.76 -17.19
N ARG A 402 -4.02 -12.94 -17.61
CA ARG A 402 -3.60 -13.19 -18.98
C ARG A 402 -4.37 -14.35 -19.61
N THR A 403 -4.49 -14.34 -20.96
CA THR A 403 -5.22 -15.41 -21.67
C THR A 403 -4.71 -16.79 -21.25
N PRO A 404 -5.61 -17.71 -20.91
CA PRO A 404 -5.25 -19.07 -20.54
C PRO A 404 -4.53 -19.81 -21.68
N ARG A 405 -5.04 -19.67 -22.89
CA ARG A 405 -4.38 -20.22 -24.06
C ARG A 405 -3.22 -19.34 -24.50
N ILE A 406 -2.07 -19.97 -24.67
CA ILE A 406 -0.84 -19.33 -25.15
C ILE A 406 -1.03 -18.90 -26.61
N TYR A 407 -0.66 -17.69 -26.89
CA TYR A 407 -0.60 -17.13 -28.23
C TYR A 407 0.86 -17.12 -28.70
N VAL A 408 1.11 -17.59 -29.94
CA VAL A 408 2.46 -17.60 -30.51
C VAL A 408 2.52 -16.66 -31.70
N ARG A 409 3.45 -15.71 -31.67
CA ARG A 409 3.71 -14.78 -32.77
C ARG A 409 5.17 -14.84 -33.18
N LYS A 410 5.43 -15.18 -34.46
CA LYS A 410 6.78 -15.32 -34.99
C LYS A 410 7.68 -16.25 -34.15
N GLY A 411 7.11 -17.34 -33.63
CA GLY A 411 7.81 -18.30 -32.79
C GLY A 411 7.96 -17.88 -31.32
N CYS A 412 7.44 -16.72 -30.93
CA CYS A 412 7.52 -16.20 -29.58
C CYS A 412 6.18 -16.44 -28.85
N PRO A 413 6.15 -17.26 -27.77
CA PRO A 413 4.94 -17.48 -26.98
C PRO A 413 4.69 -16.33 -26.00
N GLY A 414 3.43 -15.96 -25.83
CA GLY A 414 2.97 -14.95 -24.89
C GLY A 414 1.50 -15.15 -24.54
N ARG A 415 0.98 -14.28 -23.70
CA ARG A 415 -0.43 -14.29 -23.30
C ARG A 415 -1.02 -12.89 -23.47
N GLU A 416 -2.20 -12.82 -24.05
CA GLU A 416 -2.93 -11.56 -24.26
C GLU A 416 -3.67 -11.14 -22.98
N HIS A 417 -4.35 -9.98 -22.99
CA HIS A 417 -5.13 -9.50 -21.87
C HIS A 417 -6.34 -10.37 -21.56
N TRP A 418 -6.63 -10.59 -20.29
CA TRP A 418 -7.73 -11.43 -19.86
C TRP A 418 -8.40 -10.96 -18.57
N GLY A 419 -9.51 -10.22 -18.69
CA GLY A 419 -10.31 -9.76 -17.56
C GLY A 419 -11.04 -10.88 -16.80
N PRO A 420 -11.51 -11.97 -17.47
CA PRO A 420 -12.29 -13.02 -16.83
C PRO A 420 -11.57 -13.87 -15.78
N ALA A 421 -10.23 -13.81 -15.68
CA ALA A 421 -9.49 -14.50 -14.63
C ALA A 421 -8.20 -13.74 -14.26
N GLY A 422 -7.81 -13.80 -12.99
CA GLY A 422 -6.60 -13.24 -12.45
C GLY A 422 -6.43 -13.64 -10.99
N ASN A 423 -5.35 -13.20 -10.38
CA ASN A 423 -5.10 -13.40 -8.96
C ASN A 423 -4.57 -12.14 -8.28
N ILE A 424 -4.68 -12.12 -6.96
CA ILE A 424 -4.08 -11.10 -6.07
C ILE A 424 -3.52 -11.77 -4.83
N LEU A 425 -2.61 -11.05 -4.16
CA LEU A 425 -2.13 -11.41 -2.82
C LEU A 425 -2.50 -10.32 -1.82
N LEU A 426 -2.93 -10.75 -0.63
CA LEU A 426 -3.20 -9.89 0.54
C LEU A 426 -2.43 -10.43 1.75
N PHE A 427 -1.78 -9.54 2.49
CA PHE A 427 -1.03 -9.89 3.70
C PHE A 427 -1.22 -8.84 4.77
N GLY A 428 -1.30 -9.29 6.02
CA GLY A 428 -1.30 -8.42 7.18
C GLY A 428 -2.61 -7.65 7.38
N GLY A 429 -2.54 -6.56 8.13
CA GLY A 429 -3.68 -5.69 8.36
C GLY A 429 -4.82 -6.33 9.17
N GLY A 430 -4.53 -7.33 10.01
CA GLY A 430 -5.55 -8.05 10.77
C GLY A 430 -6.36 -9.08 9.94
N LEU A 431 -6.01 -9.28 8.67
CA LEU A 431 -6.62 -10.34 7.86
C LEU A 431 -6.18 -11.73 8.36
N THR A 432 -7.03 -12.74 8.15
CA THR A 432 -6.64 -14.14 8.32
C THR A 432 -5.42 -14.46 7.48
N ARG A 433 -4.73 -15.56 7.77
CA ARG A 433 -3.51 -15.96 7.05
C ARG A 433 -3.68 -17.33 6.41
N GLY A 434 -2.92 -17.58 5.34
CA GLY A 434 -2.85 -18.89 4.70
C GLY A 434 -4.11 -19.29 3.93
N GLN A 435 -4.94 -18.32 3.54
CA GLN A 435 -6.15 -18.61 2.78
C GLN A 435 -5.89 -18.58 1.27
N VAL A 436 -6.42 -19.58 0.57
CA VAL A 436 -6.52 -19.56 -0.89
C VAL A 436 -8.00 -19.49 -1.25
N VAL A 437 -8.47 -18.31 -1.61
CA VAL A 437 -9.87 -18.02 -1.88
C VAL A 437 -10.19 -18.27 -3.34
N GLY A 438 -11.17 -19.14 -3.59
CA GLY A 438 -11.66 -19.48 -4.90
C GLY A 438 -10.67 -20.28 -5.76
N SER A 439 -11.14 -20.69 -6.91
CA SER A 439 -10.35 -21.38 -7.93
C SER A 439 -10.81 -20.96 -9.32
N THR A 440 -9.94 -21.08 -10.31
CA THR A 440 -10.34 -21.07 -11.72
C THR A 440 -10.61 -22.48 -12.21
N ASN A 441 -11.27 -22.60 -13.36
CA ASN A 441 -11.50 -23.90 -14.01
C ASN A 441 -10.18 -24.55 -14.44
N ASP A 442 -10.23 -25.79 -14.94
CA ASP A 442 -9.05 -26.61 -15.26
C ASP A 442 -8.05 -25.97 -16.24
N LYS A 443 -8.52 -25.01 -17.03
CA LYS A 443 -7.71 -24.25 -17.98
C LYS A 443 -7.36 -22.84 -17.53
N GLY A 444 -7.82 -22.41 -16.36
CA GLY A 444 -7.58 -21.05 -15.86
C GLY A 444 -8.36 -19.94 -16.60
N GLU A 445 -9.50 -20.30 -17.25
CA GLU A 445 -10.23 -19.37 -18.13
C GLU A 445 -11.14 -18.41 -17.36
N ARG A 446 -11.72 -18.86 -16.26
CA ARG A 446 -12.69 -18.13 -15.44
C ARG A 446 -12.80 -18.73 -14.06
N PRO A 447 -13.38 -18.03 -13.08
CA PRO A 447 -13.68 -18.60 -11.78
C PRO A 447 -14.54 -19.85 -11.90
N ALA A 448 -14.17 -20.91 -11.18
CA ALA A 448 -14.96 -22.12 -10.99
C ALA A 448 -15.66 -22.09 -9.63
N THR A 449 -15.00 -21.54 -8.62
CA THR A 449 -15.56 -21.38 -7.26
C THR A 449 -15.32 -19.98 -6.75
N ARG A 450 -16.23 -19.48 -5.92
CA ARG A 450 -16.09 -18.20 -5.18
C ARG A 450 -15.60 -17.05 -6.08
N PRO A 451 -16.35 -16.64 -7.12
CA PRO A 451 -15.96 -15.51 -7.97
C PRO A 451 -15.81 -14.22 -7.15
N VAL A 452 -14.72 -13.51 -7.35
CA VAL A 452 -14.38 -12.28 -6.63
C VAL A 452 -14.13 -11.16 -7.64
N THR A 453 -14.75 -10.01 -7.40
CA THR A 453 -14.58 -8.80 -8.22
C THR A 453 -13.63 -7.80 -7.55
N PRO A 454 -13.10 -6.81 -8.27
CA PRO A 454 -12.37 -5.70 -7.67
C PRO A 454 -13.12 -5.00 -6.54
N LYS A 455 -14.45 -4.90 -6.62
CA LYS A 455 -15.28 -4.32 -5.54
C LYS A 455 -15.18 -5.12 -4.23
N ASN A 456 -15.17 -6.45 -4.31
CA ASN A 456 -15.01 -7.30 -3.13
C ASN A 456 -13.62 -7.11 -2.50
N VAL A 457 -12.57 -6.97 -3.33
CA VAL A 457 -11.21 -6.68 -2.86
C VAL A 457 -11.17 -5.34 -2.15
N LEU A 458 -11.73 -4.29 -2.76
CA LEU A 458 -11.77 -2.96 -2.15
C LEU A 458 -12.58 -2.94 -0.86
N ALA A 459 -13.75 -3.63 -0.82
CA ALA A 459 -14.54 -3.77 0.40
C ALA A 459 -13.74 -4.45 1.52
N THR A 460 -12.96 -5.50 1.19
CA THR A 460 -12.08 -6.18 2.15
C THR A 460 -11.00 -5.26 2.69
N ILE A 461 -10.34 -4.49 1.81
CA ILE A 461 -9.31 -3.52 2.21
C ILE A 461 -9.91 -2.42 3.08
N TYR A 462 -11.04 -1.85 2.69
CA TYR A 462 -11.72 -0.81 3.48
C TYR A 462 -12.17 -1.33 4.84
N HIS A 463 -12.72 -2.56 4.89
CA HIS A 463 -13.05 -3.22 6.15
C HIS A 463 -11.81 -3.35 7.05
N ALA A 464 -10.72 -3.93 6.52
CA ALA A 464 -9.46 -4.07 7.25
C ALA A 464 -8.87 -2.74 7.71
N MET A 465 -9.05 -1.67 6.93
CA MET A 465 -8.62 -0.31 7.27
C MET A 465 -9.59 0.44 8.20
N GLY A 466 -10.75 -0.15 8.57
CA GLY A 466 -11.79 0.49 9.37
C GLY A 466 -12.44 1.67 8.67
N ILE A 467 -12.57 1.60 7.36
CA ILE A 467 -13.19 2.62 6.53
C ILE A 467 -14.62 2.19 6.19
N ASP A 468 -15.57 3.01 6.59
CA ASP A 468 -16.97 2.85 6.21
C ASP A 468 -17.15 3.14 4.71
N THR A 469 -17.62 2.13 3.97
CA THR A 469 -17.84 2.20 2.54
C THR A 469 -19.06 3.03 2.15
N GLU A 470 -20.02 3.22 3.06
CA GLU A 470 -21.20 4.07 2.86
C GLU A 470 -20.90 5.57 3.06
N ARG A 471 -19.77 5.88 3.69
CA ARG A 471 -19.32 7.27 3.81
C ARG A 471 -19.27 7.94 2.45
N THR A 472 -19.80 9.16 2.34
CA THR A 472 -19.89 9.88 1.08
C THR A 472 -18.89 11.03 0.99
N PHE A 473 -18.47 11.32 -0.26
CA PHE A 473 -17.78 12.55 -0.65
C PHE A 473 -18.57 13.23 -1.76
N ASN A 474 -18.54 14.55 -1.81
CA ASN A 474 -19.19 15.27 -2.89
C ASN A 474 -18.36 15.18 -4.17
N SER A 475 -18.98 14.74 -5.26
CA SER A 475 -18.42 14.84 -6.62
C SER A 475 -18.19 16.30 -7.03
N ALA A 476 -17.50 16.52 -8.15
CA ALA A 476 -17.30 17.87 -8.71
C ALA A 476 -18.61 18.63 -8.96
N GLY A 477 -19.71 17.92 -9.22
CA GLY A 477 -21.05 18.49 -9.36
C GLY A 477 -21.85 18.60 -8.06
N GLY A 478 -21.23 18.41 -6.90
CA GLY A 478 -21.88 18.49 -5.58
C GLY A 478 -22.74 17.28 -5.19
N ARG A 479 -22.80 16.24 -6.03
CA ARG A 479 -23.54 15.01 -5.72
C ARG A 479 -22.78 14.16 -4.72
N PRO A 480 -23.40 13.67 -3.60
CA PRO A 480 -22.77 12.73 -2.71
C PRO A 480 -22.55 11.38 -3.41
N VAL A 481 -21.32 10.88 -3.31
CA VAL A 481 -20.87 9.60 -3.86
C VAL A 481 -20.28 8.77 -2.73
N PRO A 482 -20.76 7.54 -2.50
CA PRO A 482 -20.18 6.67 -1.46
C PRO A 482 -18.74 6.26 -1.81
N VAL A 483 -17.97 5.95 -0.79
CA VAL A 483 -16.58 5.46 -0.92
C VAL A 483 -16.54 4.22 -1.83
N LEU A 484 -17.49 3.31 -1.64
CA LEU A 484 -17.67 2.16 -2.51
C LEU A 484 -19.18 1.89 -2.64
N PRO A 485 -19.77 2.06 -3.84
CA PRO A 485 -21.23 1.98 -3.99
C PRO A 485 -21.81 0.57 -3.81
N GLU A 486 -20.98 -0.44 -3.98
CA GLU A 486 -21.34 -1.86 -3.87
C GLU A 486 -20.08 -2.66 -3.56
N GLY A 487 -20.23 -3.83 -3.00
CA GLY A 487 -19.15 -4.76 -2.74
C GLY A 487 -19.22 -5.32 -1.32
N GLU A 488 -19.12 -6.62 -1.24
CA GLU A 488 -19.05 -7.36 0.03
C GLU A 488 -17.60 -7.76 0.27
N ALA A 489 -17.16 -7.61 1.49
CA ALA A 489 -15.84 -8.07 1.88
C ALA A 489 -15.71 -9.59 1.71
N ILE A 490 -14.52 -10.05 1.41
CA ILE A 490 -14.19 -11.48 1.28
C ILE A 490 -14.18 -12.06 2.70
N THR A 491 -15.26 -12.72 3.08
CA THR A 491 -15.49 -13.18 4.46
C THR A 491 -14.44 -14.17 4.95
N GLU A 492 -13.84 -14.95 4.06
CA GLU A 492 -12.76 -15.89 4.36
C GLU A 492 -11.47 -15.19 4.84
N LEU A 493 -11.34 -13.90 4.57
CA LEU A 493 -10.16 -13.10 4.91
C LEU A 493 -10.34 -12.22 6.14
N ILE A 494 -11.58 -12.01 6.56
CA ILE A 494 -11.89 -11.20 7.75
C ILE A 494 -12.20 -12.13 8.94
N ALA A 495 -11.62 -11.81 10.11
CA ALA A 495 -11.81 -12.59 11.33
C ALA A 495 -13.15 -12.27 12.04
#